data_710bb2701fdccbb083137521118316f4
#
_entry.id   710bb2701fdccbb083137521118316f4
#
_cell.length_a   1.000
_cell.length_b   1.000
_cell.length_c   1.000
_cell.angle_alpha   90.00
_cell.angle_beta   90.00
_cell.angle_gamma   90.00
#
_symmetry.space_group_name_H-M   'P 1'
#
loop_
_entity.id
_entity.type
_entity.pdbx_description
1 polymer ?
#
loop_
_entity_poly.entity_id
_entity_poly.type
_entity_poly.pdbx_seq_one_letter_code
_entity_poly.pdbx_strand_id
1 'polypeptide(L)'
;GLPLWTPAMPHARRQPVDKTINNEGENASAPTVVYFPSCINQTMGLPRDSRHARPLVEETIALLHKAGYKVVFPKGMAHLCCGQIWESKGMLDIADRKSKELEDALYEASDHGRFPVLCDQSPCLHRMTKVMSKVNLYGPVEFILHFLKDRLVWHKTDRRIAVHLTCSTRELNAADDFITLAHLCTPNVLIPKGIGCCAFAGDRGFTHPEENRWVLRDLRRQVNEFKATEGYSNSRTCEIGLETNSGIPYQSIIYLVNECTEKKEQN
;
A
#
# COMPACT_ATOMS: atom_id res chain seq x y z
N GLY A 1 -10.49 25.55 4.57
CA GLY A 1 -11.18 25.08 5.77
C GLY A 1 -10.32 24.10 6.56
N LEU A 2 -10.74 23.77 7.78
CA LEU A 2 -10.10 22.70 8.55
C LEU A 2 -10.49 21.34 7.98
N PRO A 3 -9.58 20.35 7.97
CA PRO A 3 -9.91 18.99 7.55
C PRO A 3 -11.03 18.42 8.42
N LEU A 4 -12.00 17.77 7.77
CA LEU A 4 -13.09 17.09 8.50
C LEU A 4 -12.62 15.76 9.01
N TRP A 5 -12.92 15.49 10.28
CA TRP A 5 -12.71 14.17 10.87
C TRP A 5 -13.76 13.17 10.35
N THR A 6 -13.35 11.92 10.15
CA THR A 6 -14.23 10.80 9.82
C THR A 6 -13.91 9.60 10.71
N PRO A 7 -14.89 8.74 11.06
CA PRO A 7 -14.65 7.51 11.81
C PRO A 7 -13.64 6.56 11.16
N ALA A 8 -13.50 6.61 9.83
CA ALA A 8 -12.51 5.84 9.07
C ALA A 8 -11.06 6.35 9.25
N MET A 9 -10.86 7.48 9.94
CA MET A 9 -9.50 7.97 10.23
C MET A 9 -8.76 7.01 11.15
N PRO A 10 -7.57 6.54 10.74
CA PRO A 10 -6.75 5.69 11.57
C PRO A 10 -6.18 6.45 12.79
N HIS A 11 -5.80 5.69 13.81
CA HIS A 11 -5.01 6.23 14.91
C HIS A 11 -3.64 6.69 14.42
N ALA A 12 -3.04 7.64 15.12
CA ALA A 12 -1.62 7.94 14.92
C ALA A 12 -0.78 6.71 15.29
N ARG A 13 0.28 6.45 14.52
CA ARG A 13 1.23 5.39 14.82
C ARG A 13 1.99 5.73 16.12
N ARG A 14 2.12 4.77 17.02
CA ARG A 14 2.72 4.98 18.35
C ARG A 14 4.24 4.88 18.37
N GLN A 15 4.84 4.13 17.44
CA GLN A 15 6.27 3.87 17.41
C GLN A 15 6.89 4.33 16.09
N PRO A 16 8.13 4.88 16.12
CA PRO A 16 8.90 5.15 14.91
C PRO A 16 9.14 3.87 14.11
N VAL A 17 9.08 3.98 12.78
CA VAL A 17 9.21 2.85 11.86
C VAL A 17 10.61 2.22 11.89
N ASP A 18 11.64 3.01 12.11
CA ASP A 18 13.05 2.58 12.18
C ASP A 18 13.35 1.55 13.30
N LYS A 19 12.45 1.46 14.29
CA LYS A 19 12.55 0.50 15.40
C LYS A 19 11.78 -0.81 15.17
N THR A 20 11.16 -1.00 14.01
CA THR A 20 10.28 -2.14 13.75
C THR A 20 10.93 -3.29 13.01
N ILE A 21 12.15 -3.09 12.45
CA ILE A 21 12.88 -4.16 11.80
C ILE A 21 13.63 -4.99 12.83
N ASN A 22 13.37 -6.28 12.81
CA ASN A 22 14.19 -7.29 13.46
C ASN A 22 14.49 -8.37 12.41
N ASN A 23 15.75 -8.43 11.97
CA ASN A 23 16.26 -9.45 11.06
C ASN A 23 16.98 -10.58 11.83
N GLU A 24 16.78 -10.71 13.15
CA GLU A 24 17.37 -11.78 13.95
C GLU A 24 16.85 -13.15 13.49
N GLY A 25 17.79 -14.05 13.24
CA GLY A 25 17.46 -15.41 12.78
C GLY A 25 17.33 -15.56 11.26
N GLU A 26 17.52 -14.50 10.48
CA GLU A 26 17.56 -14.61 9.02
C GLU A 26 18.91 -15.17 8.55
N ASN A 27 18.83 -16.07 7.55
CA ASN A 27 20.02 -16.64 6.93
C ASN A 27 20.83 -15.53 6.23
N ALA A 28 22.15 -15.57 6.36
CA ALA A 28 23.04 -14.62 5.70
C ALA A 28 22.87 -14.57 4.16
N SER A 29 22.37 -15.67 3.56
CA SER A 29 22.07 -15.78 2.12
C SER A 29 20.63 -15.38 1.75
N ALA A 30 19.82 -14.89 2.70
CA ALA A 30 18.45 -14.48 2.42
C ALA A 30 18.41 -13.30 1.41
N PRO A 31 17.46 -13.32 0.45
CA PRO A 31 17.28 -12.21 -0.45
C PRO A 31 16.91 -10.93 0.33
N THR A 32 17.42 -9.81 -0.12
CA THR A 32 17.23 -8.52 0.55
C THR A 32 16.24 -7.66 -0.25
N VAL A 33 15.37 -6.94 0.45
CA VAL A 33 14.50 -5.92 -0.10
C VAL A 33 14.67 -4.62 0.66
N VAL A 34 14.74 -3.50 -0.06
CA VAL A 34 14.64 -2.18 0.55
C VAL A 34 13.16 -1.82 0.64
N TYR A 35 12.67 -1.66 1.85
CA TYR A 35 11.29 -1.23 2.07
C TYR A 35 11.25 0.27 2.36
N PHE A 36 10.55 1.01 1.52
CA PHE A 36 10.23 2.43 1.71
C PHE A 36 8.74 2.57 2.06
N PRO A 37 8.38 2.53 3.34
CA PRO A 37 7.03 2.88 3.75
C PRO A 37 6.78 4.36 3.47
N SER A 38 5.68 4.67 2.82
CA SER A 38 5.28 6.04 2.52
C SER A 38 5.09 6.86 3.81
N CYS A 39 5.28 8.17 3.74
CA CYS A 39 5.12 9.05 4.90
C CYS A 39 3.76 8.91 5.59
N ILE A 40 2.70 8.67 4.82
CA ILE A 40 1.36 8.46 5.36
C ILE A 40 1.26 7.13 6.16
N ASN A 41 1.89 6.05 5.70
CA ASN A 41 1.91 4.77 6.40
C ASN A 41 2.89 4.75 7.58
N GLN A 42 3.89 5.65 7.57
CA GLN A 42 4.73 5.90 8.73
C GLN A 42 4.00 6.63 9.86
N THR A 43 2.98 7.42 9.55
CA THR A 43 2.25 8.25 10.54
C THR A 43 0.89 7.69 10.93
N MET A 44 0.20 7.01 10.02
CA MET A 44 -1.11 6.41 10.26
C MET A 44 -0.96 4.96 10.73
N GLY A 45 -1.52 4.67 11.90
CA GLY A 45 -1.67 3.33 12.44
C GLY A 45 -2.90 2.60 11.92
N LEU A 46 -3.48 1.75 12.76
CA LEU A 46 -4.71 1.02 12.45
C LEU A 46 -5.95 1.92 12.49
N PRO A 47 -6.96 1.65 11.65
CA PRO A 47 -8.32 2.15 11.88
C PRO A 47 -8.84 1.80 13.27
N ARG A 48 -9.83 2.57 13.78
CA ARG A 48 -10.34 2.39 15.15
C ARG A 48 -10.90 1.01 15.42
N ASP A 49 -11.65 0.48 14.47
CA ASP A 49 -12.34 -0.80 14.57
C ASP A 49 -11.64 -1.90 13.76
N SER A 50 -10.32 -1.76 13.59
CA SER A 50 -9.53 -2.74 12.85
C SER A 50 -9.47 -4.07 13.60
N ARG A 51 -9.72 -5.17 12.88
CA ARG A 51 -9.51 -6.53 13.37
C ARG A 51 -8.03 -6.95 13.38
N HIS A 52 -7.16 -6.16 12.75
CA HIS A 52 -5.73 -6.46 12.66
C HIS A 52 -4.98 -5.98 13.89
N ALA A 53 -3.97 -6.74 14.30
CA ALA A 53 -3.13 -6.41 15.43
C ALA A 53 -1.97 -5.47 15.06
N ARG A 54 -1.54 -5.49 13.80
CA ARG A 54 -0.36 -4.75 13.32
C ARG A 54 -0.74 -3.68 12.30
N PRO A 55 -0.21 -2.45 12.40
CA PRO A 55 -0.27 -1.46 11.32
C PRO A 55 0.39 -1.97 10.03
N LEU A 56 0.10 -1.31 8.90
CA LEU A 56 0.51 -1.77 7.56
C LEU A 56 2.01 -2.00 7.44
N VAL A 57 2.83 -1.14 8.03
CA VAL A 57 4.30 -1.26 7.93
C VAL A 57 4.77 -2.57 8.57
N GLU A 58 4.31 -2.88 9.78
CA GLU A 58 4.64 -4.14 10.48
C GLU A 58 4.05 -5.35 9.78
N GLU A 59 2.86 -5.20 9.19
CA GLU A 59 2.23 -6.28 8.42
C GLU A 59 3.02 -6.58 7.14
N THR A 60 3.51 -5.54 6.46
CA THR A 60 4.38 -5.69 5.28
C THR A 60 5.68 -6.40 5.65
N ILE A 61 6.33 -5.99 6.74
CA ILE A 61 7.56 -6.62 7.23
C ILE A 61 7.30 -8.10 7.57
N ALA A 62 6.19 -8.39 8.25
CA ALA A 62 5.82 -9.77 8.60
C ALA A 62 5.61 -10.66 7.35
N LEU A 63 4.99 -10.13 6.29
CA LEU A 63 4.85 -10.83 5.02
C LEU A 63 6.20 -11.08 4.34
N LEU A 64 7.08 -10.08 4.32
CA LEU A 64 8.42 -10.19 3.75
C LEU A 64 9.27 -11.23 4.49
N HIS A 65 9.28 -11.21 5.82
CA HIS A 65 9.96 -12.22 6.65
C HIS A 65 9.35 -13.62 6.47
N LYS A 66 8.01 -13.73 6.36
CA LYS A 66 7.34 -14.99 6.04
C LYS A 66 7.85 -15.61 4.74
N ALA A 67 8.11 -14.78 3.73
CA ALA A 67 8.69 -15.20 2.44
C ALA A 67 10.22 -15.36 2.46
N GLY A 68 10.87 -15.16 3.62
CA GLY A 68 12.30 -15.33 3.81
C GLY A 68 13.15 -14.17 3.29
N TYR A 69 12.60 -12.96 3.24
CA TYR A 69 13.34 -11.75 2.85
C TYR A 69 13.91 -11.04 4.06
N LYS A 70 15.15 -10.57 3.93
CA LYS A 70 15.74 -9.56 4.80
C LYS A 70 15.24 -8.18 4.39
N VAL A 71 14.77 -7.41 5.37
CA VAL A 71 14.23 -6.06 5.13
C VAL A 71 15.27 -5.02 5.54
N VAL A 72 15.49 -4.02 4.68
CA VAL A 72 16.37 -2.87 4.93
C VAL A 72 15.57 -1.60 4.71
N PHE A 73 15.76 -0.61 5.57
CA PHE A 73 15.22 0.74 5.39
C PHE A 73 16.28 1.70 4.87
N PRO A 74 15.94 2.70 4.04
CA PRO A 74 16.84 3.77 3.71
C PRO A 74 17.16 4.60 4.96
N LYS A 75 18.39 5.09 5.05
CA LYS A 75 18.82 5.98 6.15
C LYS A 75 18.02 7.29 6.12
N GLY A 76 17.68 7.79 7.30
CA GLY A 76 16.96 9.07 7.43
C GLY A 76 15.49 9.01 6.96
N MET A 77 14.90 7.84 6.90
CA MET A 77 13.57 7.56 6.36
C MET A 77 12.48 8.53 6.83
N ALA A 78 12.50 8.97 8.09
CA ALA A 78 11.51 9.89 8.64
C ALA A 78 11.47 11.27 7.94
N HIS A 79 12.52 11.63 7.20
CA HIS A 79 12.65 12.90 6.47
C HIS A 79 12.54 12.73 4.95
N LEU A 80 12.46 11.48 4.48
CA LEU A 80 12.37 11.17 3.06
C LEU A 80 10.93 11.30 2.56
N CYS A 81 10.79 11.80 1.34
CA CYS A 81 9.49 11.99 0.69
C CYS A 81 9.60 11.73 -0.82
N CYS A 82 8.62 11.04 -1.39
CA CYS A 82 8.56 10.80 -2.84
C CYS A 82 8.30 12.07 -3.67
N GLY A 83 7.92 13.19 -3.05
CA GLY A 83 7.62 14.44 -3.74
C GLY A 83 6.15 14.59 -4.18
N GLN A 84 5.34 13.54 -4.17
CA GLN A 84 3.96 13.54 -4.71
C GLN A 84 3.07 14.64 -4.10
N ILE A 85 3.15 14.89 -2.80
CA ILE A 85 2.36 15.92 -2.14
C ILE A 85 2.70 17.32 -2.65
N TRP A 86 3.97 17.59 -2.90
CA TRP A 86 4.45 18.87 -3.42
C TRP A 86 4.05 19.07 -4.88
N GLU A 87 4.20 18.03 -5.72
CA GLU A 87 3.73 18.03 -7.11
C GLU A 87 2.23 18.34 -7.19
N SER A 88 1.41 17.70 -6.35
CA SER A 88 -0.04 17.91 -6.32
C SER A 88 -0.46 19.32 -5.92
N LYS A 89 0.44 20.09 -5.31
CA LYS A 89 0.25 21.51 -4.95
C LYS A 89 0.95 22.46 -5.93
N GLY A 90 1.51 21.97 -7.04
CA GLY A 90 2.20 22.78 -8.05
C GLY A 90 3.62 23.22 -7.66
N MET A 91 4.18 22.67 -6.58
CA MET A 91 5.52 23.01 -6.05
C MET A 91 6.57 22.07 -6.65
N LEU A 92 6.79 22.13 -7.97
CA LEU A 92 7.60 21.16 -8.70
C LEU A 92 9.05 21.14 -8.25
N ASP A 93 9.69 22.29 -8.01
CA ASP A 93 11.09 22.37 -7.57
C ASP A 93 11.30 21.66 -6.23
N ILE A 94 10.34 21.77 -5.30
CA ILE A 94 10.38 21.07 -4.02
C ILE A 94 10.16 19.57 -4.24
N ALA A 95 9.18 19.23 -5.10
CA ALA A 95 8.86 17.85 -5.43
C ALA A 95 10.07 17.12 -5.99
N ASP A 96 10.77 17.71 -6.97
CA ASP A 96 11.94 17.13 -7.64
C ASP A 96 13.13 16.99 -6.69
N ARG A 97 13.39 18.01 -5.86
CA ARG A 97 14.43 17.92 -4.83
C ARG A 97 14.16 16.78 -3.84
N LYS A 98 12.90 16.63 -3.37
CA LYS A 98 12.52 15.56 -2.45
C LYS A 98 12.59 14.19 -3.10
N SER A 99 12.20 14.07 -4.36
CA SER A 99 12.35 12.82 -5.12
C SER A 99 13.82 12.43 -5.26
N LYS A 100 14.70 13.41 -5.53
CA LYS A 100 16.14 13.15 -5.66
C LYS A 100 16.79 12.75 -4.33
N GLU A 101 16.45 13.44 -3.23
CA GLU A 101 16.93 13.05 -1.88
C GLU A 101 16.53 11.59 -1.56
N LEU A 102 15.29 11.21 -1.92
CA LEU A 102 14.82 9.84 -1.73
C LEU A 102 15.56 8.86 -2.64
N GLU A 103 15.71 9.17 -3.94
CA GLU A 103 16.41 8.29 -4.88
C GLU A 103 17.84 7.99 -4.41
N ASP A 104 18.58 9.02 -3.99
CA ASP A 104 19.96 8.85 -3.52
C ASP A 104 20.01 7.96 -2.26
N ALA A 105 19.07 8.13 -1.31
CA ALA A 105 18.98 7.27 -0.12
C ALA A 105 18.59 5.81 -0.44
N LEU A 106 17.70 5.62 -1.40
CA LEU A 106 17.30 4.29 -1.88
C LEU A 106 18.42 3.59 -2.64
N TYR A 107 19.16 4.33 -3.45
CA TYR A 107 20.31 3.82 -4.21
C TYR A 107 21.37 3.25 -3.27
N GLU A 108 21.73 3.99 -2.21
CA GLU A 108 22.66 3.51 -1.18
C GLU A 108 22.10 2.29 -0.43
N ALA A 109 20.83 2.34 0.00
CA ALA A 109 20.21 1.24 0.73
C ALA A 109 20.05 -0.04 -0.10
N SER A 110 19.89 0.11 -1.42
CA SER A 110 19.73 -1.02 -2.35
C SER A 110 21.04 -1.60 -2.86
N ASP A 111 22.16 -1.26 -2.24
CA ASP A 111 23.48 -1.63 -2.73
C ASP A 111 23.65 -1.25 -4.22
N HIS A 112 23.49 0.02 -4.47
CA HIS A 112 23.63 0.65 -5.79
C HIS A 112 22.63 0.12 -6.84
N GLY A 113 21.38 -0.13 -6.41
CA GLY A 113 20.30 -0.62 -7.27
C GLY A 113 20.22 -2.15 -7.42
N ARG A 114 21.08 -2.90 -6.69
CA ARG A 114 21.10 -4.36 -6.74
C ARG A 114 19.85 -4.99 -6.11
N PHE A 115 19.40 -4.44 -4.97
CA PHE A 115 18.22 -4.93 -4.29
C PHE A 115 16.94 -4.24 -4.79
N PRO A 116 15.82 -4.96 -4.93
CA PRO A 116 14.55 -4.35 -5.27
C PRO A 116 14.08 -3.42 -4.15
N VAL A 117 13.35 -2.37 -4.54
CA VAL A 117 12.77 -1.39 -3.62
C VAL A 117 11.25 -1.54 -3.64
N LEU A 118 10.66 -1.81 -2.48
CA LEU A 118 9.22 -1.88 -2.27
C LEU A 118 8.70 -0.55 -1.72
N CYS A 119 7.74 0.07 -2.41
CA CYS A 119 6.97 1.23 -1.95
C CYS A 119 5.50 0.84 -1.74
N ASP A 120 4.95 1.07 -0.55
CA ASP A 120 3.63 0.60 -0.11
C ASP A 120 2.44 1.48 -0.52
N GLN A 121 2.68 2.53 -1.32
CA GLN A 121 1.67 3.53 -1.67
C GLN A 121 1.70 3.82 -3.17
N SER A 122 0.64 3.46 -3.89
CA SER A 122 0.62 3.57 -5.36
C SER A 122 0.81 5.00 -5.91
N PRO A 123 0.28 6.08 -5.31
CA PRO A 123 0.58 7.44 -5.77
C PRO A 123 2.06 7.83 -5.59
N CYS A 124 2.70 7.37 -4.51
CA CYS A 124 4.13 7.58 -4.30
C CYS A 124 4.94 6.82 -5.36
N LEU A 125 4.63 5.54 -5.55
CA LEU A 125 5.28 4.70 -6.55
C LEU A 125 5.16 5.31 -7.95
N HIS A 126 3.97 5.77 -8.33
CA HIS A 126 3.73 6.39 -9.63
C HIS A 126 4.61 7.63 -9.87
N ARG A 127 4.77 8.50 -8.86
CA ARG A 127 5.72 9.61 -8.93
C ARG A 127 7.15 9.10 -9.07
N MET A 128 7.56 8.18 -8.19
CA MET A 128 8.92 7.65 -8.15
C MET A 128 9.32 7.02 -9.49
N THR A 129 8.45 6.24 -10.12
CA THR A 129 8.71 5.62 -11.43
C THR A 129 8.87 6.64 -12.57
N LYS A 130 8.29 7.83 -12.44
CA LYS A 130 8.44 8.90 -13.45
C LYS A 130 9.79 9.63 -13.37
N VAL A 131 10.36 9.75 -12.16
CA VAL A 131 11.48 10.65 -11.91
C VAL A 131 12.75 9.98 -11.41
N MET A 132 12.68 8.71 -11.03
CA MET A 132 13.82 7.93 -10.53
C MET A 132 14.26 6.89 -11.57
N SER A 133 15.56 6.75 -11.77
CA SER A 133 16.15 5.83 -12.74
C SER A 133 17.23 4.91 -12.17
N LYS A 134 17.70 5.17 -10.94
CA LYS A 134 18.82 4.44 -10.33
C LYS A 134 18.43 3.19 -9.56
N VAL A 135 17.15 2.99 -9.29
CA VAL A 135 16.62 1.92 -8.42
C VAL A 135 15.48 1.15 -9.09
N ASN A 136 15.36 -0.12 -8.75
CA ASN A 136 14.30 -0.99 -9.25
C ASN A 136 13.09 -0.90 -8.30
N LEU A 137 12.05 -0.18 -8.72
CA LEU A 137 10.87 0.15 -7.92
C LEU A 137 9.72 -0.82 -8.17
N TYR A 138 9.09 -1.25 -7.09
CA TYR A 138 7.92 -2.14 -7.12
C TYR A 138 6.84 -1.67 -6.15
N GLY A 139 5.58 -1.81 -6.57
CA GLY A 139 4.43 -1.76 -5.68
C GLY A 139 4.20 -3.11 -4.98
N PRO A 140 3.32 -3.14 -3.95
CA PRO A 140 3.06 -4.38 -3.22
C PRO A 140 2.56 -5.52 -4.12
N VAL A 141 1.69 -5.22 -5.07
CA VAL A 141 1.08 -6.21 -5.97
C VAL A 141 2.13 -6.89 -6.84
N GLU A 142 2.90 -6.09 -7.56
CA GLU A 142 3.96 -6.57 -8.44
C GLU A 142 5.04 -7.30 -7.65
N PHE A 143 5.44 -6.75 -6.51
CA PHE A 143 6.45 -7.37 -5.66
C PHE A 143 6.01 -8.76 -5.17
N ILE A 144 4.76 -8.87 -4.71
CA ILE A 144 4.21 -10.15 -4.24
C ILE A 144 4.17 -11.17 -5.38
N LEU A 145 3.66 -10.79 -6.55
CA LEU A 145 3.53 -11.72 -7.67
C LEU A 145 4.88 -12.17 -8.23
N HIS A 146 5.86 -11.26 -8.32
CA HIS A 146 7.16 -11.57 -8.91
C HIS A 146 8.12 -12.26 -7.94
N PHE A 147 8.10 -11.88 -6.67
CA PHE A 147 9.15 -12.28 -5.73
C PHE A 147 8.65 -13.17 -4.58
N LEU A 148 7.39 -13.05 -4.17
CA LEU A 148 6.90 -13.78 -3.00
C LEU A 148 6.00 -14.96 -3.36
N LYS A 149 5.32 -14.94 -4.50
CA LYS A 149 4.30 -15.92 -4.88
C LYS A 149 4.77 -17.36 -4.70
N ASP A 150 5.95 -17.70 -5.21
CA ASP A 150 6.48 -19.07 -5.19
C ASP A 150 7.21 -19.43 -3.88
N ARG A 151 7.38 -18.44 -2.99
CA ARG A 151 7.98 -18.59 -1.65
C ARG A 151 6.96 -18.79 -0.54
N LEU A 152 5.68 -18.67 -0.85
CA LEU A 152 4.57 -18.78 0.07
C LEU A 152 3.68 -19.96 -0.29
N VAL A 153 3.05 -20.55 0.71
CA VAL A 153 1.95 -21.50 0.53
C VAL A 153 0.65 -20.71 0.61
N TRP A 154 -0.20 -20.86 -0.39
CA TRP A 154 -1.44 -20.09 -0.53
C TRP A 154 -2.66 -20.89 -0.09
N HIS A 155 -3.52 -20.29 0.71
CA HIS A 155 -4.79 -20.83 1.18
C HIS A 155 -5.92 -19.90 0.77
N LYS A 156 -6.79 -20.34 -0.13
CA LYS A 156 -7.96 -19.56 -0.54
C LYS A 156 -8.99 -19.49 0.57
N THR A 157 -9.63 -18.33 0.67
CA THR A 157 -10.78 -18.11 1.55
C THR A 157 -12.06 -17.97 0.73
N ASP A 158 -13.23 -18.17 1.36
CA ASP A 158 -14.52 -17.92 0.73
C ASP A 158 -15.05 -16.50 0.95
N ARG A 159 -14.22 -15.61 1.51
CA ARG A 159 -14.60 -14.21 1.76
C ARG A 159 -14.97 -13.49 0.47
N ARG A 160 -16.01 -12.67 0.56
CA ARG A 160 -16.45 -11.82 -0.54
C ARG A 160 -15.83 -10.45 -0.35
N ILE A 161 -14.95 -10.07 -1.25
CA ILE A 161 -14.17 -8.83 -1.15
C ILE A 161 -14.48 -7.86 -2.27
N ALA A 162 -14.33 -6.56 -2.01
CA ALA A 162 -14.34 -5.53 -3.04
C ALA A 162 -12.92 -5.01 -3.27
N VAL A 163 -12.50 -4.84 -4.51
CA VAL A 163 -11.17 -4.32 -4.87
C VAL A 163 -11.33 -2.99 -5.57
N HIS A 164 -10.66 -1.96 -5.05
CA HIS A 164 -10.56 -0.66 -5.72
C HIS A 164 -9.20 -0.49 -6.39
N LEU A 165 -9.23 -0.48 -7.71
CA LEU A 165 -8.06 -0.17 -8.54
C LEU A 165 -7.88 1.34 -8.59
N THR A 166 -6.89 1.87 -7.85
CA THR A 166 -6.62 3.31 -7.80
C THR A 166 -6.24 3.88 -9.16
N CYS A 167 -6.39 5.19 -9.36
CA CYS A 167 -5.92 5.86 -10.58
C CYS A 167 -4.44 5.57 -10.83
N SER A 168 -3.59 5.70 -9.81
CA SER A 168 -2.17 5.39 -9.92
C SER A 168 -1.87 3.92 -10.24
N THR A 169 -2.65 2.96 -9.74
CA THR A 169 -2.52 1.54 -10.11
C THR A 169 -2.79 1.33 -11.59
N ARG A 170 -3.80 2.03 -12.13
CA ARG A 170 -4.13 1.96 -13.57
C ARG A 170 -3.04 2.59 -14.44
N GLU A 171 -2.52 3.75 -14.02
CA GLU A 171 -1.43 4.45 -14.72
C GLU A 171 -0.10 3.68 -14.67
N LEU A 172 0.12 2.86 -13.65
CA LEU A 172 1.23 1.92 -13.53
C LEU A 172 1.01 0.61 -14.31
N ASN A 173 -0.14 0.43 -14.98
CA ASN A 173 -0.55 -0.80 -15.66
C ASN A 173 -0.62 -2.04 -14.74
N ALA A 174 -0.78 -1.86 -13.43
CA ALA A 174 -0.82 -2.93 -12.44
C ALA A 174 -2.26 -3.39 -12.07
N ALA A 175 -3.27 -3.02 -12.87
CA ALA A 175 -4.66 -3.34 -12.57
C ALA A 175 -4.95 -4.85 -12.68
N ASP A 176 -4.49 -5.50 -13.73
CA ASP A 176 -4.70 -6.93 -13.97
C ASP A 176 -3.92 -7.78 -12.96
N ASP A 177 -2.73 -7.34 -12.58
CA ASP A 177 -1.93 -7.96 -11.52
C ASP A 177 -2.64 -7.87 -10.17
N PHE A 178 -3.29 -6.73 -9.86
CA PHE A 178 -4.06 -6.59 -8.63
C PHE A 178 -5.24 -7.57 -8.59
N ILE A 179 -5.97 -7.70 -9.69
CA ILE A 179 -7.09 -8.65 -9.83
C ILE A 179 -6.57 -10.09 -9.69
N THR A 180 -5.46 -10.41 -10.34
CA THR A 180 -4.80 -11.73 -10.24
C THR A 180 -4.43 -12.05 -8.80
N LEU A 181 -3.79 -11.11 -8.10
CA LEU A 181 -3.41 -11.28 -6.70
C LEU A 181 -4.63 -11.50 -5.79
N ALA A 182 -5.71 -10.74 -5.99
CA ALA A 182 -6.95 -10.92 -5.25
C ALA A 182 -7.55 -12.32 -5.46
N HIS A 183 -7.51 -12.83 -6.69
CA HIS A 183 -7.99 -14.17 -7.02
C HIS A 183 -7.10 -15.32 -6.52
N LEU A 184 -5.85 -15.06 -6.18
CA LEU A 184 -5.04 -16.02 -5.43
C LEU A 184 -5.57 -16.23 -4.01
N CYS A 185 -6.17 -15.19 -3.43
CA CYS A 185 -6.70 -15.21 -2.06
C CYS A 185 -8.15 -15.69 -1.98
N THR A 186 -9.01 -15.32 -2.94
CA THR A 186 -10.44 -15.71 -2.95
C THR A 186 -11.00 -15.72 -4.37
N PRO A 187 -11.95 -16.63 -4.70
CA PRO A 187 -12.67 -16.56 -5.96
C PRO A 187 -13.70 -15.42 -6.01
N ASN A 188 -14.11 -14.88 -4.86
CA ASN A 188 -15.23 -13.96 -4.72
C ASN A 188 -14.77 -12.49 -4.70
N VAL A 189 -14.41 -11.95 -5.86
CA VAL A 189 -13.87 -10.59 -6.02
C VAL A 189 -14.87 -9.69 -6.78
N LEU A 190 -15.25 -8.56 -6.17
CA LEU A 190 -16.00 -7.49 -6.82
C LEU A 190 -15.02 -6.38 -7.27
N ILE A 191 -15.04 -6.06 -8.54
CA ILE A 191 -14.46 -4.81 -9.06
C ILE A 191 -15.62 -3.84 -9.32
N PRO A 192 -15.82 -2.80 -8.49
CA PRO A 192 -16.96 -1.89 -8.64
C PRO A 192 -16.95 -1.19 -9.99
N LYS A 193 -18.07 -1.25 -10.72
CA LYS A 193 -18.25 -0.65 -12.05
C LYS A 193 -18.48 0.86 -11.94
N GLY A 194 -17.92 1.63 -12.89
CA GLY A 194 -18.08 3.08 -12.95
C GLY A 194 -17.28 3.87 -11.91
N ILE A 195 -16.42 3.20 -11.14
CA ILE A 195 -15.60 3.83 -10.08
C ILE A 195 -14.13 3.74 -10.50
N GLY A 196 -13.66 4.71 -11.26
CA GLY A 196 -12.27 4.78 -11.73
C GLY A 196 -11.33 5.51 -10.77
N CYS A 197 -11.87 6.35 -9.88
CA CYS A 197 -11.14 7.14 -8.89
C CYS A 197 -11.96 7.23 -7.61
N CYS A 198 -11.31 7.35 -6.46
CA CYS A 198 -11.99 7.60 -5.19
C CYS A 198 -12.29 9.08 -4.95
N ALA A 199 -11.74 9.99 -5.78
CA ALA A 199 -11.78 11.46 -5.64
C ALA A 199 -11.26 11.98 -4.27
N PHE A 200 -10.44 11.21 -3.57
CA PHE A 200 -9.82 11.68 -2.33
C PHE A 200 -8.62 12.59 -2.59
N ALA A 201 -7.92 12.38 -3.73
CA ALA A 201 -6.84 13.24 -4.24
C ALA A 201 -5.83 13.68 -3.16
N GLY A 202 -5.24 12.72 -2.47
CA GLY A 202 -4.31 12.97 -1.36
C GLY A 202 -5.04 13.45 -0.10
N ASP A 203 -5.03 14.76 0.18
CA ASP A 203 -5.65 15.37 1.35
C ASP A 203 -6.99 16.07 1.04
N ARG A 204 -7.36 16.23 -0.25
CA ARG A 204 -8.54 16.98 -0.68
C ARG A 204 -9.85 16.39 -0.13
N GLY A 205 -9.94 15.07 -0.03
CA GLY A 205 -11.13 14.41 0.52
C GLY A 205 -11.45 14.79 1.97
N PHE A 206 -10.49 15.31 2.73
CA PHE A 206 -10.74 15.84 4.08
C PHE A 206 -11.38 17.22 4.08
N THR A 207 -11.17 18.00 3.03
CA THR A 207 -11.69 19.38 2.90
C THR A 207 -12.88 19.48 1.95
N HIS A 208 -13.01 18.52 1.01
CA HIS A 208 -14.06 18.44 0.00
C HIS A 208 -14.69 17.03 -0.05
N PRO A 209 -15.29 16.54 1.05
CA PRO A 209 -15.85 15.18 1.11
C PRO A 209 -17.03 14.98 0.16
N GLU A 210 -17.66 16.05 -0.33
CA GLU A 210 -18.74 16.00 -1.31
C GLU A 210 -18.29 15.42 -2.66
N GLU A 211 -17.06 15.71 -3.10
CA GLU A 211 -16.50 15.14 -4.33
C GLU A 211 -16.33 13.61 -4.19
N ASN A 212 -15.77 13.18 -3.06
CA ASN A 212 -15.61 11.77 -2.75
C ASN A 212 -16.97 11.04 -2.70
N ARG A 213 -17.99 11.62 -2.01
CA ARG A 213 -19.35 11.08 -1.96
C ARG A 213 -20.00 10.97 -3.34
N TRP A 214 -19.82 12.00 -4.17
CA TRP A 214 -20.40 12.01 -5.52
C TRP A 214 -19.83 10.90 -6.39
N VAL A 215 -18.52 10.74 -6.42
CA VAL A 215 -17.84 9.72 -7.24
C VAL A 215 -18.17 8.31 -6.74
N LEU A 216 -18.26 8.12 -5.43
CA LEU A 216 -18.51 6.82 -4.80
C LEU A 216 -20.00 6.53 -4.48
N ARG A 217 -20.94 7.33 -5.00
CA ARG A 217 -22.38 7.22 -4.68
C ARG A 217 -22.99 5.83 -4.96
N ASP A 218 -22.46 5.10 -5.94
CA ASP A 218 -22.92 3.76 -6.31
C ASP A 218 -22.15 2.62 -5.60
N LEU A 219 -21.08 2.94 -4.88
CA LEU A 219 -20.20 1.93 -4.29
C LEU A 219 -20.94 1.09 -3.25
N ARG A 220 -21.66 1.73 -2.32
CA ARG A 220 -22.42 1.03 -1.25
C ARG A 220 -23.44 0.05 -1.82
N ARG A 221 -24.17 0.46 -2.86
CA ARG A 221 -25.16 -0.41 -3.52
C ARG A 221 -24.46 -1.65 -4.09
N GLN A 222 -23.37 -1.49 -4.87
CA GLN A 222 -22.65 -2.60 -5.47
C GLN A 222 -22.04 -3.55 -4.43
N VAL A 223 -21.47 -2.99 -3.36
CA VAL A 223 -20.92 -3.76 -2.23
C VAL A 223 -22.01 -4.59 -1.55
N ASN A 224 -23.19 -4.00 -1.30
CA ASN A 224 -24.31 -4.69 -0.67
C ASN A 224 -24.91 -5.79 -1.57
N GLU A 225 -25.10 -5.51 -2.87
CA GLU A 225 -25.59 -6.48 -3.85
C GLU A 225 -24.64 -7.69 -3.96
N PHE A 226 -23.34 -7.44 -3.96
CA PHE A 226 -22.33 -8.48 -3.98
C PHE A 226 -22.14 -9.15 -2.61
N LYS A 227 -22.62 -8.53 -1.51
CA LYS A 227 -22.42 -8.94 -0.12
C LYS A 227 -20.92 -9.00 0.25
N ALA A 228 -20.13 -8.03 -0.23
CA ALA A 228 -18.76 -7.90 0.21
C ALA A 228 -18.72 -7.45 1.67
N THR A 229 -17.83 -8.04 2.45
CA THR A 229 -17.67 -7.75 3.89
C THR A 229 -16.46 -6.86 4.17
N GLU A 230 -15.58 -6.73 3.21
CA GLU A 230 -14.33 -5.96 3.30
C GLU A 230 -13.85 -5.55 1.91
N GLY A 231 -13.03 -4.51 1.85
CA GLY A 231 -12.47 -3.98 0.63
C GLY A 231 -10.95 -3.81 0.69
N TYR A 232 -10.32 -3.83 -0.48
CA TYR A 232 -8.86 -3.73 -0.61
C TYR A 232 -8.44 -2.71 -1.65
N SER A 233 -7.37 -2.00 -1.33
CA SER A 233 -6.75 -0.98 -2.17
C SER A 233 -5.23 -0.98 -1.95
N ASN A 234 -4.51 -0.03 -2.54
CA ASN A 234 -3.08 0.22 -2.31
C ASN A 234 -2.78 1.72 -2.16
N SER A 235 -3.74 2.46 -1.61
CA SER A 235 -3.58 3.87 -1.28
C SER A 235 -4.38 4.23 -0.04
N ARG A 236 -3.67 4.64 1.01
CA ARG A 236 -4.22 4.87 2.34
C ARG A 236 -5.37 5.88 2.38
N THR A 237 -5.25 6.99 1.65
CA THR A 237 -6.33 7.99 1.60
C THR A 237 -7.53 7.52 0.79
N CYS A 238 -7.31 6.71 -0.26
CA CYS A 238 -8.41 6.05 -0.96
C CYS A 238 -9.17 5.11 -0.02
N GLU A 239 -8.48 4.33 0.81
CA GLU A 239 -9.08 3.42 1.79
C GLU A 239 -10.05 4.16 2.71
N ILE A 240 -9.64 5.31 3.27
CA ILE A 240 -10.48 6.17 4.11
C ILE A 240 -11.76 6.61 3.38
N GLY A 241 -11.63 7.10 2.16
CA GLY A 241 -12.76 7.55 1.36
C GLY A 241 -13.70 6.42 0.95
N LEU A 242 -13.13 5.26 0.59
CA LEU A 242 -13.89 4.06 0.22
C LEU A 242 -14.67 3.50 1.41
N GLU A 243 -14.03 3.38 2.57
CA GLU A 243 -14.69 2.93 3.81
C GLU A 243 -15.84 3.84 4.20
N THR A 244 -15.60 5.17 4.23
CA THR A 244 -16.64 6.16 4.56
C THR A 244 -17.88 6.04 3.67
N ASN A 245 -17.72 5.70 2.39
CA ASN A 245 -18.83 5.69 1.41
C ASN A 245 -19.40 4.30 1.16
N SER A 246 -18.64 3.23 1.35
CA SER A 246 -19.14 1.85 1.17
C SER A 246 -19.88 1.31 2.39
N GLY A 247 -19.42 1.65 3.60
CA GLY A 247 -19.89 1.09 4.87
C GLY A 247 -19.27 -0.26 5.21
N ILE A 248 -18.20 -0.66 4.52
CA ILE A 248 -17.35 -1.79 4.86
C ILE A 248 -15.91 -1.31 5.07
N PRO A 249 -15.08 -1.98 5.90
CA PRO A 249 -13.68 -1.61 6.06
C PRO A 249 -12.91 -1.73 4.73
N TYR A 250 -12.05 -0.75 4.43
CA TYR A 250 -11.13 -0.79 3.31
C TYR A 250 -9.69 -0.69 3.81
N GLN A 251 -8.81 -1.52 3.27
CA GLN A 251 -7.43 -1.63 3.71
C GLN A 251 -6.49 -2.07 2.59
N SER A 252 -5.18 -2.11 2.87
CA SER A 252 -4.19 -2.61 1.92
C SER A 252 -4.38 -4.10 1.62
N ILE A 253 -4.18 -4.48 0.35
CA ILE A 253 -4.21 -5.90 -0.08
C ILE A 253 -3.17 -6.77 0.65
N ILE A 254 -2.11 -6.17 1.20
CA ILE A 254 -1.08 -6.86 1.99
C ILE A 254 -1.69 -7.64 3.16
N TYR A 255 -2.71 -7.08 3.83
CA TYR A 255 -3.40 -7.78 4.92
C TYR A 255 -4.04 -9.09 4.46
N LEU A 256 -4.77 -9.04 3.32
CA LEU A 256 -5.40 -10.23 2.76
C LEU A 256 -4.35 -11.28 2.38
N VAL A 257 -3.30 -10.87 1.69
CA VAL A 257 -2.22 -11.77 1.29
C VAL A 257 -1.56 -12.44 2.49
N ASN A 258 -1.28 -11.65 3.54
CA ASN A 258 -0.65 -12.21 4.74
C ASN A 258 -1.55 -13.20 5.48
N GLU A 259 -2.87 -12.97 5.49
CA GLU A 259 -3.84 -13.91 6.04
C GLU A 259 -4.04 -15.17 5.20
N CYS A 260 -3.90 -15.06 3.88
CA CYS A 260 -4.08 -16.16 2.92
C CYS A 260 -2.79 -16.93 2.64
N THR A 261 -1.71 -16.67 3.37
CA THR A 261 -0.42 -17.31 3.08
C THR A 261 0.27 -17.82 4.35
N GLU A 262 1.05 -18.88 4.18
CA GLU A 262 1.94 -19.43 5.19
C GLU A 262 3.37 -19.50 4.64
N LYS A 263 4.34 -19.63 5.56
CA LYS A 263 5.74 -19.83 5.21
C LYS A 263 5.88 -21.17 4.48
N LYS A 264 6.53 -21.16 3.31
CA LYS A 264 6.89 -22.40 2.63
C LYS A 264 8.09 -23.01 3.33
N GLU A 265 7.98 -24.26 3.78
CA GLU A 265 9.12 -24.99 4.32
C GLU A 265 10.15 -25.18 3.20
N GLN A 266 11.39 -24.84 3.51
CA GLN A 266 12.50 -25.14 2.61
C GLN A 266 12.91 -26.60 2.84
N ASN A 267 12.65 -27.47 1.85
CA ASN A 267 13.19 -28.81 1.82
C ASN A 267 14.69 -28.80 1.54
#